data_7a3d2c81fe0eb52d8e52861674bc8297
#
_entry.id   7a3d2c81fe0eb52d8e52861674bc8297
#
_cell.length_a   1.000
_cell.length_b   1.000
_cell.length_c   1.000
_cell.angle_alpha   90.00
_cell.angle_beta   90.00
_cell.angle_gamma   90.00
#
_symmetry.space_group_name_H-M   'P 1'
#
loop_
_entity.id
_entity.type
_entity.pdbx_description
1 polymer ?
#
loop_
_entity_poly.entity_id
_entity_poly.type
_entity_poly.pdbx_seq_one_letter_code
_entity_poly.pdbx_strand_id
1 'polypeptide(L)'
;MDSKSIGTIITKLRKKNGMTQSALAKQLAVTDKAVSRWENGQGFPDITIFPRLAELFGVSIDYLMLGEKRGITVAGNMLLDIVKSIAEYPKCGRLSYVSDMSYAVGGCAPNTAIDLAKIDPTVPISVIGKVGTDENGRFILSHLQQNGINVSKVSFSYNTPTGFCDVMSIPSGDRTFFHQKGANAEFGIEDIDITALNCDILHIGYIMLLDRFDADDKEYGTVMARFLHNVQKVGIKTSIDMVSHSRSEDYGKKLIPVLKYCNYVIINDIECCAIWNLPARREDGTLIRESLIAAMGMTIDAGVHDRVLIHCKERCFAMDTDKNLTEVASLDIPRDQIKGSVGAGDAFCAGCLYSLYNNYPDQQLLEFASAAAACNLFAANSVDGMRPKHEILQIAEKYGRMES
;
A
#
# COMPACT_ATOMS: atom_id res chain seq x y z
N MET A 1 -5.89 18.28 -10.69
CA MET A 1 -4.65 19.00 -11.09
C MET A 1 -4.90 20.48 -10.93
N ASP A 2 -4.06 21.18 -10.19
CA ASP A 2 -4.22 22.61 -9.98
C ASP A 2 -3.11 23.44 -10.68
N SER A 3 -3.42 24.69 -11.01
CA SER A 3 -2.49 25.60 -11.70
C SER A 3 -1.26 25.94 -10.86
N LYS A 4 -1.37 25.85 -9.53
CA LYS A 4 -0.29 26.15 -8.58
C LYS A 4 0.81 25.08 -8.63
N SER A 5 0.44 23.80 -8.74
CA SER A 5 1.38 22.69 -8.86
C SER A 5 2.20 22.78 -10.16
N ILE A 6 1.55 23.01 -11.29
CA ILE A 6 2.22 23.18 -12.59
C ILE A 6 3.12 24.42 -12.58
N GLY A 7 2.64 25.53 -12.03
CA GLY A 7 3.44 26.76 -11.89
C GLY A 7 4.71 26.56 -11.07
N THR A 8 4.63 25.77 -10.00
CA THR A 8 5.78 25.40 -9.17
C THR A 8 6.81 24.57 -9.96
N ILE A 9 6.35 23.60 -10.77
CA ILE A 9 7.21 22.77 -11.61
C ILE A 9 7.92 23.63 -12.66
N ILE A 10 7.18 24.48 -13.37
CA ILE A 10 7.76 25.41 -14.35
C ILE A 10 8.81 26.31 -13.71
N THR A 11 8.52 26.87 -12.52
CA THR A 11 9.46 27.68 -11.75
C THR A 11 10.74 26.92 -11.40
N LYS A 12 10.60 25.66 -10.92
CA LYS A 12 11.73 24.78 -10.56
C LYS A 12 12.63 24.51 -11.77
N LEU A 13 12.01 24.13 -12.89
CA LEU A 13 12.73 23.81 -14.12
C LEU A 13 13.42 25.04 -14.71
N ARG A 14 12.72 26.17 -14.77
CA ARG A 14 13.30 27.43 -15.27
C ARG A 14 14.52 27.84 -14.45
N LYS A 15 14.41 27.83 -13.12
CA LYS A 15 15.52 28.16 -12.22
C LYS A 15 16.69 27.19 -12.35
N LYS A 16 16.41 25.88 -12.45
CA LYS A 16 17.42 24.84 -12.66
C LYS A 16 18.22 25.06 -13.96
N ASN A 17 17.55 25.60 -15.00
CA ASN A 17 18.18 25.95 -16.27
C ASN A 17 18.75 27.39 -16.32
N GLY A 18 18.85 28.08 -15.19
CA GLY A 18 19.43 29.42 -15.11
C GLY A 18 18.65 30.51 -15.86
N MET A 19 17.38 30.31 -16.18
CA MET A 19 16.58 31.21 -16.99
C MET A 19 15.82 32.22 -16.16
N THR A 20 15.67 33.46 -16.69
CA THR A 20 14.70 34.46 -16.18
C THR A 20 13.30 34.14 -16.77
N GLN A 21 12.22 34.69 -16.18
CA GLN A 21 10.88 34.58 -16.73
C GLN A 21 10.82 35.13 -18.17
N SER A 22 11.52 36.24 -18.43
CA SER A 22 11.61 36.85 -19.76
C SER A 22 12.35 35.99 -20.76
N ALA A 23 13.43 35.29 -20.35
CA ALA A 23 14.14 34.36 -21.20
C ALA A 23 13.27 33.16 -21.59
N LEU A 24 12.51 32.60 -20.63
CA LEU A 24 11.55 31.53 -20.88
C LEU A 24 10.42 31.98 -21.82
N ALA A 25 9.86 33.16 -21.57
CA ALA A 25 8.80 33.75 -22.39
C ALA A 25 9.23 33.90 -23.86
N LYS A 26 10.44 34.42 -24.08
CA LYS A 26 11.03 34.56 -25.42
C LYS A 26 11.18 33.23 -26.16
N GLN A 27 11.64 32.19 -25.48
CA GLN A 27 11.83 30.86 -26.07
C GLN A 27 10.49 30.19 -26.46
N LEU A 28 9.45 30.42 -25.65
CA LEU A 28 8.13 29.88 -25.89
C LEU A 28 7.26 30.76 -26.82
N ALA A 29 7.73 31.95 -27.22
CA ALA A 29 6.99 32.97 -27.98
C ALA A 29 5.70 33.41 -27.27
N VAL A 30 5.79 33.61 -25.95
CA VAL A 30 4.70 34.13 -25.11
C VAL A 30 5.15 35.40 -24.37
N THR A 31 4.24 36.03 -23.62
CA THR A 31 4.60 37.23 -22.83
C THR A 31 5.18 36.87 -21.45
N ASP A 32 6.03 37.72 -20.91
CA ASP A 32 6.56 37.59 -19.53
C ASP A 32 5.43 37.49 -18.52
N LYS A 33 4.32 38.24 -18.74
CA LYS A 33 3.12 38.18 -17.90
C LYS A 33 2.46 36.80 -17.92
N ALA A 34 2.49 36.08 -19.06
CA ALA A 34 1.95 34.73 -19.14
C ALA A 34 2.76 33.76 -18.27
N VAL A 35 4.09 33.78 -18.40
CA VAL A 35 4.98 32.96 -17.58
C VAL A 35 4.79 33.28 -16.09
N SER A 36 4.75 34.57 -15.73
CA SER A 36 4.52 34.98 -14.34
C SER A 36 3.17 34.48 -13.79
N ARG A 37 2.10 34.54 -14.59
CA ARG A 37 0.79 34.02 -14.19
C ARG A 37 0.82 32.51 -13.96
N TRP A 38 1.50 31.75 -14.83
CA TRP A 38 1.63 30.29 -14.64
C TRP A 38 2.40 29.98 -13.36
N GLU A 39 3.55 30.62 -13.15
CA GLU A 39 4.40 30.38 -11.98
C GLU A 39 3.74 30.76 -10.65
N ASN A 40 2.82 31.72 -10.67
CA ASN A 40 2.02 32.12 -9.51
C ASN A 40 0.70 31.35 -9.35
N GLY A 41 0.45 30.34 -10.18
CA GLY A 41 -0.76 29.53 -10.13
C GLY A 41 -2.04 30.25 -10.55
N GLN A 42 -1.93 31.37 -11.28
CA GLN A 42 -3.03 32.21 -11.73
C GLN A 42 -3.58 31.79 -13.11
N GLY A 43 -3.19 30.63 -13.61
CA GLY A 43 -3.63 30.03 -14.86
C GLY A 43 -2.69 28.95 -15.36
N PHE A 44 -3.11 28.25 -16.40
CA PHE A 44 -2.33 27.20 -17.04
C PHE A 44 -1.65 27.72 -18.31
N PRO A 45 -0.49 27.14 -18.73
CA PRO A 45 -0.06 27.23 -20.12
C PRO A 45 -1.14 26.66 -21.05
N ASP A 46 -1.27 27.22 -22.26
CA ASP A 46 -2.07 26.60 -23.29
C ASP A 46 -1.55 25.18 -23.57
N ILE A 47 -2.44 24.24 -23.90
CA ILE A 47 -2.07 22.84 -24.11
C ILE A 47 -1.01 22.68 -25.22
N THR A 48 -1.00 23.59 -26.18
CA THR A 48 -0.01 23.63 -27.28
C THR A 48 1.39 24.05 -26.83
N ILE A 49 1.51 24.64 -25.65
CA ILE A 49 2.80 25.05 -25.05
C ILE A 49 3.49 23.91 -24.32
N PHE A 50 2.74 22.90 -23.81
CA PHE A 50 3.33 21.78 -23.05
C PHE A 50 4.39 20.98 -23.82
N PRO A 51 4.20 20.62 -25.11
CA PRO A 51 5.26 19.95 -25.87
C PRO A 51 6.54 20.79 -25.96
N ARG A 52 6.42 22.11 -26.16
CA ARG A 52 7.57 23.03 -26.24
C ARG A 52 8.28 23.20 -24.90
N LEU A 53 7.53 23.25 -23.80
CA LEU A 53 8.10 23.24 -22.45
C LEU A 53 8.84 21.93 -22.16
N ALA A 54 8.26 20.79 -22.55
CA ALA A 54 8.85 19.48 -22.39
C ALA A 54 10.19 19.36 -23.13
N GLU A 55 10.22 19.75 -24.39
CA GLU A 55 11.42 19.78 -25.23
C GLU A 55 12.48 20.75 -24.67
N LEU A 56 12.09 21.97 -24.31
CA LEU A 56 13.00 23.00 -23.78
C LEU A 56 13.69 22.58 -22.50
N PHE A 57 12.96 21.91 -21.61
CA PHE A 57 13.48 21.48 -20.32
C PHE A 57 14.04 20.05 -20.32
N GLY A 58 13.90 19.30 -21.41
CA GLY A 58 14.33 17.90 -21.50
C GLY A 58 13.56 16.97 -20.57
N VAL A 59 12.26 17.19 -20.40
CA VAL A 59 11.36 16.40 -19.54
C VAL A 59 10.14 15.92 -20.32
N SER A 60 9.40 14.94 -19.80
CA SER A 60 8.13 14.52 -20.40
C SER A 60 7.00 15.54 -20.11
N ILE A 61 5.95 15.52 -20.91
CA ILE A 61 4.71 16.29 -20.63
C ILE A 61 4.12 15.85 -19.30
N ASP A 62 4.15 14.54 -18.99
CA ASP A 62 3.69 14.01 -17.71
C ASP A 62 4.47 14.60 -16.53
N TYR A 63 5.78 14.77 -16.68
CA TYR A 63 6.58 15.46 -15.67
C TYR A 63 6.13 16.90 -15.45
N LEU A 64 5.85 17.64 -16.51
CA LEU A 64 5.35 19.02 -16.42
C LEU A 64 3.98 19.10 -15.75
N MET A 65 3.15 18.10 -15.98
CA MET A 65 1.79 18.06 -15.46
C MET A 65 1.72 17.50 -14.03
N LEU A 66 2.46 16.45 -13.72
CA LEU A 66 2.34 15.67 -12.49
C LEU A 66 3.54 15.84 -11.53
N GLY A 67 4.65 16.40 -12.03
CA GLY A 67 5.91 16.48 -11.29
C GLY A 67 6.77 15.23 -11.45
N GLU A 68 7.91 15.24 -10.79
CA GLU A 68 8.79 14.09 -10.70
C GLU A 68 8.13 13.01 -9.85
N LYS A 69 7.79 11.90 -10.48
CA LYS A 69 7.30 10.74 -9.74
C LYS A 69 8.45 10.15 -8.93
N ARG A 70 8.31 10.20 -7.61
CA ARG A 70 9.32 9.78 -6.65
C ARG A 70 9.15 8.32 -6.21
N GLY A 71 8.04 7.70 -6.63
CA GLY A 71 7.73 6.31 -6.34
C GLY A 71 6.91 6.10 -5.07
N ILE A 72 6.89 4.84 -4.62
CA ILE A 72 6.14 4.38 -3.45
C ILE A 72 7.12 3.81 -2.44
N THR A 73 7.00 4.21 -1.18
CA THR A 73 7.73 3.60 -0.07
C THR A 73 6.74 2.78 0.76
N VAL A 74 7.07 1.52 1.00
CA VAL A 74 6.28 0.61 1.84
C VAL A 74 7.01 0.37 3.14
N ALA A 75 6.37 0.69 4.26
CA ALA A 75 6.92 0.49 5.59
C ALA A 75 6.08 -0.53 6.39
N GLY A 76 6.70 -1.23 7.32
CA GLY A 76 5.99 -2.17 8.18
C GLY A 76 6.85 -3.37 8.57
N ASN A 77 6.18 -4.41 9.04
CA ASN A 77 6.87 -5.61 9.48
C ASN A 77 7.48 -6.39 8.32
N MET A 78 8.62 -7.00 8.62
CA MET A 78 9.38 -7.88 7.72
C MET A 78 9.64 -9.18 8.46
N LEU A 79 9.29 -10.31 7.87
CA LEU A 79 9.49 -11.61 8.49
C LEU A 79 9.73 -12.70 7.46
N LEU A 80 10.19 -13.84 7.94
CA LEU A 80 10.35 -15.06 7.16
C LEU A 80 9.17 -15.99 7.43
N ASP A 81 8.42 -16.37 6.41
CA ASP A 81 7.43 -17.44 6.49
C ASP A 81 8.12 -18.79 6.27
N ILE A 82 8.01 -19.67 7.25
CA ILE A 82 8.51 -21.04 7.21
C ILE A 82 7.31 -21.96 7.08
N VAL A 83 6.97 -22.30 5.86
CA VAL A 83 5.79 -23.15 5.57
C VAL A 83 6.15 -24.60 5.71
N LYS A 84 5.45 -25.32 6.58
CA LYS A 84 5.64 -26.75 6.88
C LYS A 84 4.37 -27.51 6.53
N SER A 85 4.47 -28.45 5.61
CA SER A 85 3.39 -29.35 5.28
C SER A 85 3.36 -30.51 6.28
N ILE A 86 2.24 -30.68 6.97
CA ILE A 86 2.01 -31.75 7.93
C ILE A 86 0.74 -32.55 7.54
N ALA A 87 0.70 -33.83 7.91
CA ALA A 87 -0.49 -34.65 7.61
C ALA A 87 -1.71 -34.22 8.43
N GLU A 88 -1.47 -33.92 9.71
CA GLU A 88 -2.51 -33.50 10.66
C GLU A 88 -1.87 -32.80 11.86
N TYR A 89 -2.65 -32.03 12.61
CA TYR A 89 -2.22 -31.47 13.90
C TYR A 89 -2.15 -32.58 14.96
N PRO A 90 -0.98 -32.79 15.58
CA PRO A 90 -0.88 -33.80 16.62
C PRO A 90 -1.62 -33.34 17.89
N LYS A 91 -2.18 -34.29 18.64
CA LYS A 91 -2.64 -34.01 20.00
C LYS A 91 -1.47 -33.57 20.88
N CYS A 92 -1.73 -32.76 21.91
CA CYS A 92 -0.73 -32.34 22.86
C CYS A 92 0.13 -33.52 23.35
N GLY A 93 1.45 -33.37 23.32
CA GLY A 93 2.41 -34.43 23.71
C GLY A 93 2.61 -35.53 22.64
N ARG A 94 2.06 -35.40 21.44
CA ARG A 94 2.27 -36.33 20.32
C ARG A 94 3.10 -35.68 19.22
N LEU A 95 3.60 -36.50 18.31
CA LEU A 95 4.44 -36.11 17.16
C LEU A 95 3.64 -36.19 15.87
N SER A 96 3.84 -35.21 14.98
CA SER A 96 3.49 -35.28 13.57
C SER A 96 4.74 -35.06 12.72
N TYR A 97 4.81 -35.67 11.56
CA TYR A 97 5.92 -35.51 10.63
C TYR A 97 5.69 -34.32 9.71
N VAL A 98 6.75 -33.53 9.47
CA VAL A 98 6.81 -32.54 8.40
C VAL A 98 7.23 -33.25 7.13
N SER A 99 6.36 -33.25 6.13
CA SER A 99 6.61 -33.90 4.84
C SER A 99 7.33 -33.00 3.85
N ASP A 100 7.15 -31.68 3.96
CA ASP A 100 7.78 -30.68 3.10
C ASP A 100 7.97 -29.37 3.87
N MET A 101 9.00 -28.59 3.49
CA MET A 101 9.29 -27.30 4.10
C MET A 101 9.78 -26.31 3.05
N SER A 102 9.20 -25.12 3.05
CA SER A 102 9.62 -24.02 2.17
C SER A 102 9.75 -22.72 2.94
N TYR A 103 10.55 -21.82 2.40
CA TYR A 103 10.80 -20.49 2.94
C TYR A 103 10.27 -19.43 1.99
N ALA A 104 9.58 -18.45 2.51
CA ALA A 104 9.08 -17.32 1.74
C ALA A 104 9.31 -16.03 2.53
N VAL A 105 9.44 -14.93 1.82
CA VAL A 105 9.38 -13.61 2.44
C VAL A 105 7.94 -13.34 2.84
N GLY A 106 7.74 -12.79 4.03
CA GLY A 106 6.45 -12.46 4.60
C GLY A 106 6.45 -11.09 5.29
N GLY A 107 5.26 -10.68 5.72
CA GLY A 107 5.01 -9.35 6.27
C GLY A 107 4.53 -8.35 5.22
N CYS A 108 3.76 -7.34 5.66
CA CYS A 108 3.14 -6.38 4.75
C CYS A 108 4.15 -5.63 3.87
N ALA A 109 5.26 -5.15 4.46
CA ALA A 109 6.22 -4.33 3.73
C ALA A 109 6.89 -5.10 2.58
N PRO A 110 7.44 -6.31 2.76
CA PRO A 110 7.97 -7.09 1.67
C PRO A 110 6.93 -7.55 0.65
N ASN A 111 5.78 -8.05 1.11
CA ASN A 111 4.76 -8.60 0.22
C ASN A 111 4.22 -7.51 -0.73
N THR A 112 3.74 -6.40 -0.19
CA THR A 112 3.21 -5.28 -0.97
C THR A 112 4.27 -4.67 -1.90
N ALA A 113 5.54 -4.56 -1.44
CA ALA A 113 6.62 -4.02 -2.26
C ALA A 113 6.98 -4.93 -3.43
N ILE A 114 7.04 -6.26 -3.21
CA ILE A 114 7.30 -7.24 -4.28
C ILE A 114 6.17 -7.23 -5.31
N ASP A 115 4.92 -7.18 -4.84
CA ASP A 115 3.76 -7.12 -5.72
C ASP A 115 3.78 -5.84 -6.57
N LEU A 116 4.07 -4.68 -5.99
CA LEU A 116 4.23 -3.42 -6.71
C LEU A 116 5.34 -3.50 -7.78
N ALA A 117 6.50 -4.05 -7.41
CA ALA A 117 7.62 -4.20 -8.34
C ALA A 117 7.31 -5.16 -9.49
N LYS A 118 6.55 -6.22 -9.25
CA LYS A 118 6.07 -7.15 -10.30
C LYS A 118 4.99 -6.53 -11.19
N ILE A 119 4.08 -5.73 -10.63
CA ILE A 119 3.06 -5.00 -11.40
C ILE A 119 3.71 -4.10 -12.44
N ASP A 120 4.67 -3.28 -12.01
CA ASP A 120 5.37 -2.35 -12.91
C ASP A 120 6.79 -2.05 -12.40
N PRO A 121 7.83 -2.66 -12.98
CA PRO A 121 9.22 -2.48 -12.54
C PRO A 121 9.77 -1.06 -12.83
N THR A 122 9.02 -0.21 -13.54
CA THR A 122 9.43 1.18 -13.80
C THR A 122 9.07 2.12 -12.65
N VAL A 123 8.20 1.70 -11.74
CA VAL A 123 7.85 2.47 -10.53
C VAL A 123 8.97 2.30 -9.49
N PRO A 124 9.60 3.39 -9.01
CA PRO A 124 10.60 3.29 -7.95
C PRO A 124 9.95 2.79 -6.64
N ILE A 125 10.34 1.62 -6.17
CA ILE A 125 9.84 1.04 -4.92
C ILE A 125 10.95 1.01 -3.88
N SER A 126 10.65 1.49 -2.68
CA SER A 126 11.53 1.40 -1.51
C SER A 126 10.82 0.73 -0.36
N VAL A 127 11.57 0.06 0.51
CA VAL A 127 11.01 -0.51 1.74
C VAL A 127 11.69 0.07 2.97
N ILE A 128 10.92 0.14 4.06
CA ILE A 128 11.38 0.52 5.39
C ILE A 128 10.84 -0.49 6.40
N GLY A 129 11.70 -0.96 7.25
CA GLY A 129 11.37 -1.92 8.31
C GLY A 129 12.62 -2.25 9.10
N LYS A 130 12.54 -3.27 9.95
CA LYS A 130 13.65 -3.70 10.78
C LYS A 130 13.84 -5.21 10.75
N VAL A 131 15.06 -5.64 10.52
CA VAL A 131 15.46 -7.07 10.53
C VAL A 131 16.62 -7.29 11.49
N GLY A 132 16.83 -8.53 11.89
CA GLY A 132 18.06 -8.91 12.61
C GLY A 132 19.27 -8.98 11.66
N THR A 133 20.46 -9.15 12.24
CA THR A 133 21.71 -9.36 11.48
C THR A 133 21.94 -10.83 11.11
N ASP A 134 20.90 -11.67 11.23
CA ASP A 134 20.91 -13.11 11.01
C ASP A 134 20.68 -13.51 9.54
N GLU A 135 20.61 -14.82 9.28
CA GLU A 135 20.39 -15.36 7.93
C GLU A 135 19.00 -15.03 7.39
N ASN A 136 17.97 -15.00 8.25
CA ASN A 136 16.62 -14.65 7.84
C ASN A 136 16.56 -13.21 7.34
N GLY A 137 17.21 -12.26 8.01
CA GLY A 137 17.31 -10.88 7.56
C GLY A 137 18.03 -10.76 6.22
N ARG A 138 19.15 -11.47 6.05
CA ARG A 138 19.86 -11.50 4.76
C ARG A 138 19.02 -12.09 3.63
N PHE A 139 18.27 -13.15 3.92
CA PHE A 139 17.36 -13.77 2.95
C PHE A 139 16.31 -12.76 2.46
N ILE A 140 15.60 -12.09 3.40
CA ILE A 140 14.57 -11.10 3.08
C ILE A 140 15.16 -9.97 2.21
N LEU A 141 16.27 -9.38 2.63
CA LEU A 141 16.89 -8.27 1.91
C LEU A 141 17.37 -8.66 0.51
N SER A 142 17.99 -9.86 0.38
CA SER A 142 18.43 -10.38 -0.92
C SER A 142 17.23 -10.56 -1.87
N HIS A 143 16.13 -11.11 -1.36
CA HIS A 143 14.92 -11.34 -2.17
C HIS A 143 14.27 -10.02 -2.62
N LEU A 144 14.22 -9.02 -1.77
CA LEU A 144 13.76 -7.67 -2.12
C LEU A 144 14.64 -7.03 -3.19
N GLN A 145 15.97 -7.10 -3.04
CA GLN A 145 16.93 -6.57 -4.01
C GLN A 145 16.83 -7.26 -5.38
N GLN A 146 16.60 -8.58 -5.41
CA GLN A 146 16.39 -9.34 -6.64
C GLN A 146 15.15 -8.89 -7.41
N ASN A 147 14.14 -8.35 -6.71
CA ASN A 147 12.96 -7.75 -7.30
C ASN A 147 13.14 -6.25 -7.62
N GLY A 148 14.36 -5.69 -7.57
CA GLY A 148 14.64 -4.30 -7.89
C GLY A 148 14.21 -3.29 -6.83
N ILE A 149 13.89 -3.73 -5.62
CA ILE A 149 13.39 -2.89 -4.53
C ILE A 149 14.56 -2.28 -3.76
N ASN A 150 14.48 -0.99 -3.46
CA ASN A 150 15.48 -0.29 -2.68
C ASN A 150 15.32 -0.60 -1.18
N VAL A 151 16.32 -1.28 -0.62
CA VAL A 151 16.37 -1.69 0.80
C VAL A 151 17.29 -0.81 1.66
N SER A 152 17.83 0.28 1.12
CA SER A 152 18.84 1.11 1.81
C SER A 152 18.35 1.76 3.10
N LYS A 153 17.04 1.78 3.33
CA LYS A 153 16.38 2.34 4.52
C LYS A 153 15.89 1.26 5.51
N VAL A 154 16.24 0.00 5.30
CA VAL A 154 15.95 -1.06 6.27
C VAL A 154 16.96 -0.96 7.40
N SER A 155 16.47 -0.88 8.65
CA SER A 155 17.30 -0.84 9.85
C SER A 155 17.62 -2.25 10.37
N PHE A 156 18.64 -2.36 11.22
CA PHE A 156 19.07 -3.63 11.77
C PHE A 156 18.95 -3.63 13.31
N SER A 157 18.45 -4.74 13.85
CA SER A 157 18.63 -5.06 15.26
C SER A 157 19.87 -5.93 15.43
N TYR A 158 20.73 -5.56 16.38
CA TYR A 158 21.92 -6.33 16.74
C TYR A 158 21.64 -7.29 17.91
N ASN A 159 20.53 -7.11 18.62
CA ASN A 159 20.19 -7.84 19.82
C ASN A 159 19.01 -8.80 19.63
N THR A 160 18.18 -8.57 18.64
CA THR A 160 16.94 -9.32 18.39
C THR A 160 16.98 -9.93 16.98
N PRO A 161 16.68 -11.22 16.82
CA PRO A 161 16.67 -11.86 15.52
C PRO A 161 15.54 -11.32 14.63
N THR A 162 15.64 -11.56 13.35
CA THR A 162 14.57 -11.30 12.38
C THR A 162 13.30 -12.06 12.76
N GLY A 163 12.15 -11.39 12.67
CA GLY A 163 10.86 -12.04 12.90
C GLY A 163 10.60 -13.19 11.93
N PHE A 164 9.84 -14.17 12.38
CA PHE A 164 9.42 -15.29 11.52
C PHE A 164 8.01 -15.75 11.86
N CYS A 165 7.43 -16.49 10.95
CA CYS A 165 6.17 -17.19 11.15
C CYS A 165 6.30 -18.65 10.72
N ASP A 166 6.15 -19.57 11.66
CA ASP A 166 5.96 -20.98 11.35
C ASP A 166 4.51 -21.20 10.91
N VAL A 167 4.35 -21.57 9.64
CA VAL A 167 3.04 -21.81 9.01
C VAL A 167 2.84 -23.31 8.87
N MET A 168 1.97 -23.89 9.67
CA MET A 168 1.58 -25.29 9.53
C MET A 168 0.44 -25.40 8.54
N SER A 169 0.64 -26.15 7.44
CA SER A 169 -0.34 -26.39 6.39
C SER A 169 -0.72 -27.86 6.37
N ILE A 170 -2.03 -28.16 6.37
CA ILE A 170 -2.57 -29.52 6.25
C ILE A 170 -3.20 -29.76 4.87
N PRO A 171 -3.46 -31.02 4.46
CA PRO A 171 -3.96 -31.35 3.11
C PRO A 171 -5.31 -30.72 2.74
N SER A 172 -6.13 -30.32 3.72
CA SER A 172 -7.37 -29.55 3.48
C SER A 172 -7.14 -28.13 2.94
N GLY A 173 -5.89 -27.64 3.01
CA GLY A 173 -5.53 -26.24 2.70
C GLY A 173 -5.59 -25.31 3.90
N ASP A 174 -6.06 -25.76 5.06
CA ASP A 174 -6.08 -24.97 6.28
C ASP A 174 -4.67 -24.72 6.81
N ARG A 175 -4.47 -23.54 7.38
CA ARG A 175 -3.17 -23.09 7.90
C ARG A 175 -3.31 -22.54 9.32
N THR A 176 -2.27 -22.75 10.13
CA THR A 176 -2.12 -22.16 11.45
C THR A 176 -0.78 -21.48 11.54
N PHE A 177 -0.75 -20.30 12.16
CA PHE A 177 0.40 -19.42 12.20
C PHE A 177 0.96 -19.33 13.61
N PHE A 178 2.27 -19.57 13.76
CA PHE A 178 3.01 -19.36 14.99
C PHE A 178 3.99 -18.22 14.78
N HIS A 179 3.60 -17.02 15.16
CA HIS A 179 4.28 -15.79 14.83
C HIS A 179 5.24 -15.34 15.94
N GLN A 180 6.48 -15.03 15.57
CA GLN A 180 7.49 -14.40 16.42
C GLN A 180 7.86 -13.03 15.84
N LYS A 181 7.59 -11.96 16.59
CA LYS A 181 7.81 -10.58 16.13
C LYS A 181 9.26 -10.27 15.79
N GLY A 182 10.21 -10.78 16.58
CA GLY A 182 11.63 -10.49 16.43
C GLY A 182 11.93 -8.99 16.39
N ALA A 183 12.82 -8.58 15.51
CA ALA A 183 13.23 -7.19 15.32
C ALA A 183 12.08 -6.23 15.00
N ASN A 184 10.92 -6.71 14.48
CA ASN A 184 9.75 -5.88 14.24
C ASN A 184 9.20 -5.23 15.53
N ALA A 185 9.37 -5.86 16.70
CA ALA A 185 8.98 -5.27 17.99
C ALA A 185 9.80 -4.02 18.35
N GLU A 186 10.98 -3.88 17.78
CA GLU A 186 11.87 -2.72 17.98
C GLU A 186 11.70 -1.64 16.91
N PHE A 187 10.95 -1.92 15.83
CA PHE A 187 10.74 -0.97 14.73
C PHE A 187 9.89 0.22 15.19
N GLY A 188 10.46 1.42 15.11
CA GLY A 188 9.85 2.65 15.59
C GLY A 188 10.18 3.88 14.75
N ILE A 189 9.68 5.04 15.17
CA ILE A 189 9.86 6.30 14.45
C ILE A 189 11.33 6.72 14.32
N GLU A 190 12.18 6.29 15.23
CA GLU A 190 13.62 6.54 15.22
C GLU A 190 14.37 5.80 14.10
N ASP A 191 13.75 4.76 13.53
CA ASP A 191 14.28 4.03 12.39
C ASP A 191 13.99 4.72 11.05
N ILE A 192 13.17 5.80 11.06
CA ILE A 192 12.70 6.48 9.84
C ILE A 192 13.12 7.94 9.83
N ASP A 193 14.09 8.28 8.99
CA ASP A 193 14.41 9.67 8.69
C ASP A 193 13.38 10.22 7.69
N ILE A 194 12.38 10.95 8.19
CA ILE A 194 11.33 11.54 7.37
C ILE A 194 11.90 12.54 6.36
N THR A 195 13.00 13.25 6.69
CA THR A 195 13.61 14.24 5.78
C THR A 195 14.33 13.60 4.60
N ALA A 196 14.72 12.33 4.74
CA ALA A 196 15.33 11.53 3.68
C ALA A 196 14.31 10.71 2.86
N LEU A 197 13.00 10.80 3.18
CA LEU A 197 11.96 10.15 2.37
C LEU A 197 11.83 10.85 1.02
N ASN A 198 11.92 10.06 -0.04
CA ASN A 198 11.74 10.53 -1.41
C ASN A 198 10.72 9.63 -2.12
N CYS A 199 9.43 9.83 -1.79
CA CYS A 199 8.31 9.11 -2.37
C CYS A 199 7.09 10.02 -2.50
N ASP A 200 6.15 9.62 -3.34
CA ASP A 200 4.85 10.29 -3.48
C ASP A 200 3.84 9.74 -2.48
N ILE A 201 3.94 8.43 -2.20
CA ILE A 201 3.10 7.71 -1.25
C ILE A 201 4.00 6.96 -0.28
N LEU A 202 3.78 7.15 1.01
CA LEU A 202 4.27 6.28 2.07
C LEU A 202 3.11 5.41 2.55
N HIS A 203 3.20 4.12 2.33
CA HIS A 203 2.30 3.14 2.91
C HIS A 203 2.96 2.50 4.14
N ILE A 204 2.24 2.43 5.26
CA ILE A 204 2.68 1.70 6.44
C ILE A 204 1.62 0.68 6.82
N GLY A 205 2.02 -0.58 6.77
CA GLY A 205 1.10 -1.68 6.88
C GLY A 205 1.16 -2.43 8.21
N TYR A 206 0.10 -3.22 8.43
CA TYR A 206 -0.12 -4.08 9.58
C TYR A 206 -0.07 -3.32 10.91
N ILE A 207 -0.78 -2.17 10.98
CA ILE A 207 -1.10 -1.53 12.26
C ILE A 207 -1.71 -2.59 13.18
N MET A 208 -1.43 -2.53 14.47
CA MET A 208 -1.64 -3.52 15.52
C MET A 208 -0.57 -4.63 15.63
N LEU A 209 0.43 -4.66 14.73
CA LEU A 209 1.61 -5.51 14.87
C LEU A 209 2.93 -4.73 15.05
N LEU A 210 2.87 -3.40 15.09
CA LEU A 210 4.02 -2.51 15.22
C LEU A 210 4.06 -1.88 16.62
N ASP A 211 4.53 -2.63 17.62
CA ASP A 211 4.41 -2.30 19.05
C ASP A 211 4.79 -0.86 19.40
N ARG A 212 5.87 -0.32 18.79
CA ARG A 212 6.35 1.03 19.06
C ARG A 212 5.49 2.11 18.38
N PHE A 213 4.95 1.82 17.20
CA PHE A 213 4.02 2.72 16.51
C PHE A 213 2.62 2.67 17.13
N ASP A 214 2.21 1.49 17.63
CA ASP A 214 0.91 1.28 18.28
C ASP A 214 0.89 1.78 19.73
N ALA A 215 2.04 2.21 20.29
CA ALA A 215 2.12 2.79 21.61
C ALA A 215 1.28 4.06 21.75
N ASP A 216 0.78 4.31 22.98
CA ASP A 216 0.01 5.51 23.28
C ASP A 216 0.90 6.77 23.18
N ASP A 217 0.35 7.84 22.60
CA ASP A 217 0.95 9.17 22.56
C ASP A 217 0.00 10.18 23.21
N LYS A 218 0.51 11.02 24.10
CA LYS A 218 -0.31 11.95 24.90
C LYS A 218 -0.97 13.05 24.07
N GLU A 219 -0.36 13.45 22.97
CA GLU A 219 -0.83 14.55 22.12
C GLU A 219 -1.64 14.04 20.92
N TYR A 220 -1.17 12.96 20.31
CA TYR A 220 -1.73 12.42 19.06
C TYR A 220 -2.61 11.19 19.25
N GLY A 221 -2.70 10.65 20.45
CA GLY A 221 -3.39 9.41 20.77
C GLY A 221 -2.51 8.18 20.55
N THR A 222 -1.79 8.10 19.45
CA THR A 222 -0.79 7.03 19.17
C THR A 222 0.48 7.61 18.56
N VAL A 223 1.59 6.89 18.70
CA VAL A 223 2.87 7.23 18.05
C VAL A 223 2.71 7.18 16.53
N MET A 224 1.92 6.26 15.99
CA MET A 224 1.58 6.18 14.58
C MET A 224 0.93 7.47 14.06
N ALA A 225 -0.05 8.00 14.79
CA ALA A 225 -0.71 9.25 14.41
C ALA A 225 0.27 10.43 14.35
N ARG A 226 1.17 10.54 15.33
CA ARG A 226 2.24 11.54 15.33
C ARG A 226 3.19 11.37 14.13
N PHE A 227 3.57 10.14 13.84
CA PHE A 227 4.45 9.83 12.70
C PHE A 227 3.82 10.26 11.38
N LEU A 228 2.58 9.84 11.09
CA LEU A 228 1.88 10.17 9.85
C LEU A 228 1.64 11.67 9.70
N HIS A 229 1.32 12.38 10.81
CA HIS A 229 1.24 13.83 10.80
C HIS A 229 2.54 14.49 10.31
N ASN A 230 3.69 14.01 10.81
CA ASN A 230 4.98 14.54 10.40
C ASN A 230 5.32 14.21 8.93
N VAL A 231 4.92 13.05 8.45
CA VAL A 231 5.05 12.66 7.03
C VAL A 231 4.22 13.57 6.13
N GLN A 232 2.98 13.87 6.51
CA GLN A 232 2.13 14.79 5.75
C GLN A 232 2.72 16.21 5.68
N LYS A 233 3.37 16.68 6.74
CA LYS A 233 4.02 18.03 6.76
C LYS A 233 5.11 18.19 5.68
N VAL A 234 5.75 17.11 5.26
CA VAL A 234 6.74 17.14 4.17
C VAL A 234 6.13 16.90 2.79
N GLY A 235 4.79 16.84 2.68
CA GLY A 235 4.05 16.75 1.43
C GLY A 235 4.02 15.35 0.81
N ILE A 236 4.18 14.30 1.61
CA ILE A 236 4.05 12.91 1.20
C ILE A 236 2.64 12.43 1.55
N LYS A 237 1.96 11.77 0.61
CA LYS A 237 0.67 11.13 0.87
C LYS A 237 0.86 9.88 1.72
N THR A 238 0.01 9.70 2.70
CA THR A 238 0.07 8.59 3.66
C THR A 238 -1.02 7.57 3.37
N SER A 239 -0.66 6.30 3.47
CA SER A 239 -1.57 5.16 3.32
C SER A 239 -1.33 4.16 4.43
N ILE A 240 -2.39 3.53 4.91
CA ILE A 240 -2.33 2.49 5.93
C ILE A 240 -3.11 1.25 5.52
N ASP A 241 -2.68 0.10 6.04
CA ASP A 241 -3.49 -1.11 6.17
C ASP A 241 -3.41 -1.69 7.59
N MET A 242 -4.13 -2.76 7.79
CA MET A 242 -4.21 -3.47 9.06
C MET A 242 -3.99 -4.97 8.87
N VAL A 243 -3.91 -5.67 10.00
CA VAL A 243 -4.06 -7.11 10.06
C VAL A 243 -5.22 -7.47 10.97
N SER A 244 -6.03 -8.40 10.55
CA SER A 244 -7.10 -8.96 11.40
C SER A 244 -6.49 -9.68 12.60
N HIS A 245 -6.69 -9.14 13.80
CA HIS A 245 -6.16 -9.66 15.05
C HIS A 245 -7.28 -10.07 15.99
N SER A 246 -7.02 -11.02 16.88
CA SER A 246 -7.98 -11.52 17.88
C SER A 246 -8.46 -10.47 18.91
N ARG A 247 -7.77 -9.32 19.01
CA ARG A 247 -8.12 -8.19 19.88
C ARG A 247 -8.79 -7.05 19.12
N SER A 248 -9.90 -7.34 18.47
CA SER A 248 -10.63 -6.34 17.67
C SER A 248 -11.22 -5.20 18.52
N GLU A 249 -11.43 -5.40 19.81
CA GLU A 249 -11.93 -4.39 20.75
C GLU A 249 -10.99 -3.17 20.90
N ASP A 250 -9.72 -3.32 20.58
CA ASP A 250 -8.74 -2.23 20.64
C ASP A 250 -8.68 -1.39 19.34
N TYR A 251 -9.32 -1.84 18.25
CA TYR A 251 -9.17 -1.21 16.92
C TYR A 251 -9.57 0.26 16.94
N GLY A 252 -10.75 0.60 17.45
CA GLY A 252 -11.20 1.99 17.52
C GLY A 252 -10.22 2.87 18.29
N LYS A 253 -9.74 2.40 19.45
CA LYS A 253 -8.80 3.16 20.28
C LYS A 253 -7.50 3.48 19.55
N LYS A 254 -6.98 2.52 18.78
CA LYS A 254 -5.67 2.67 18.10
C LYS A 254 -5.78 3.31 16.72
N LEU A 255 -6.86 3.06 15.98
CA LEU A 255 -7.02 3.51 14.60
C LEU A 255 -7.64 4.90 14.47
N ILE A 256 -8.69 5.22 15.23
CA ILE A 256 -9.39 6.51 15.10
C ILE A 256 -8.42 7.70 15.17
N PRO A 257 -7.44 7.76 16.11
CA PRO A 257 -6.48 8.87 16.14
C PRO A 257 -5.59 8.96 14.89
N VAL A 258 -5.40 7.85 14.16
CA VAL A 258 -4.55 7.76 12.98
C VAL A 258 -5.26 8.28 11.72
N LEU A 259 -6.57 8.05 11.61
CA LEU A 259 -7.37 8.30 10.40
C LEU A 259 -7.23 9.73 9.85
N LYS A 260 -7.22 10.74 10.72
CA LYS A 260 -7.08 12.15 10.32
C LYS A 260 -5.70 12.52 9.75
N TYR A 261 -4.77 11.58 9.72
CA TYR A 261 -3.46 11.73 9.12
C TYR A 261 -3.22 10.74 7.98
N CYS A 262 -4.30 10.14 7.47
CA CYS A 262 -4.27 9.24 6.32
C CYS A 262 -4.86 9.92 5.09
N ASN A 263 -4.16 9.79 3.95
CA ASN A 263 -4.78 10.05 2.66
C ASN A 263 -5.60 8.83 2.24
N TYR A 264 -5.08 7.65 2.45
CA TYR A 264 -5.69 6.40 2.03
C TYR A 264 -5.75 5.39 3.18
N VAL A 265 -6.89 4.73 3.32
CA VAL A 265 -7.10 3.61 4.23
C VAL A 265 -7.50 2.40 3.38
N ILE A 266 -6.68 1.35 3.38
CA ILE A 266 -6.86 0.15 2.54
C ILE A 266 -6.97 -1.05 3.47
N ILE A 267 -8.18 -1.51 3.76
CA ILE A 267 -8.45 -2.54 4.77
C ILE A 267 -9.57 -3.47 4.31
N ASN A 268 -9.82 -4.56 5.04
CA ASN A 268 -10.93 -5.45 4.74
C ASN A 268 -12.24 -5.00 5.42
N ASP A 269 -13.35 -5.65 5.07
CA ASP A 269 -14.69 -5.38 5.59
C ASP A 269 -14.77 -5.59 7.11
N ILE A 270 -14.14 -6.64 7.63
CA ILE A 270 -14.15 -6.98 9.05
C ILE A 270 -13.39 -5.90 9.85
N GLU A 271 -12.22 -5.50 9.38
CA GLU A 271 -11.39 -4.47 9.99
C GLU A 271 -12.09 -3.11 10.00
N CYS A 272 -12.67 -2.71 8.87
CA CYS A 272 -13.40 -1.44 8.76
C CYS A 272 -14.57 -1.35 9.75
N CYS A 273 -15.38 -2.39 9.81
CA CYS A 273 -16.52 -2.44 10.74
C CYS A 273 -16.06 -2.52 12.21
N ALA A 274 -14.97 -3.25 12.48
CA ALA A 274 -14.47 -3.43 13.85
C ALA A 274 -13.93 -2.12 14.47
N ILE A 275 -13.38 -1.20 13.68
CA ILE A 275 -12.98 0.15 14.14
C ILE A 275 -14.16 0.84 14.87
N TRP A 276 -15.38 0.62 14.41
CA TRP A 276 -16.60 1.28 14.85
C TRP A 276 -17.52 0.37 15.68
N ASN A 277 -17.05 -0.83 16.05
CA ASN A 277 -17.84 -1.86 16.76
C ASN A 277 -19.14 -2.22 16.01
N LEU A 278 -19.09 -2.25 14.68
CA LEU A 278 -20.21 -2.67 13.84
C LEU A 278 -19.99 -4.12 13.36
N PRO A 279 -21.07 -4.90 13.19
CA PRO A 279 -20.96 -6.24 12.63
C PRO A 279 -20.71 -6.16 11.11
N ALA A 280 -19.64 -6.77 10.63
CA ALA A 280 -19.34 -6.82 9.19
C ALA A 280 -20.15 -7.91 8.48
N ARG A 281 -20.39 -9.03 9.16
CA ARG A 281 -21.02 -10.22 8.58
C ARG A 281 -22.08 -10.80 9.48
N ARG A 282 -23.06 -11.46 8.87
CA ARG A 282 -24.08 -12.28 9.56
C ARG A 282 -23.45 -13.62 10.01
N GLU A 283 -24.19 -14.38 10.80
CA GLU A 283 -23.77 -15.71 11.28
C GLU A 283 -23.47 -16.70 10.14
N ASP A 284 -24.16 -16.57 9.01
CA ASP A 284 -23.97 -17.38 7.80
C ASP A 284 -22.75 -16.93 6.94
N GLY A 285 -22.04 -15.88 7.39
CA GLY A 285 -20.90 -15.31 6.70
C GLY A 285 -21.25 -14.27 5.63
N THR A 286 -22.53 -13.97 5.40
CA THR A 286 -22.98 -12.98 4.42
C THR A 286 -22.58 -11.56 4.87
N LEU A 287 -22.06 -10.76 3.94
CA LEU A 287 -21.70 -9.36 4.17
C LEU A 287 -22.93 -8.52 4.58
N ILE A 288 -22.78 -7.73 5.64
CA ILE A 288 -23.78 -6.71 6.02
C ILE A 288 -23.37 -5.39 5.36
N ARG A 289 -23.78 -5.23 4.09
CA ARG A 289 -23.37 -4.12 3.23
C ARG A 289 -23.66 -2.75 3.85
N GLU A 290 -24.83 -2.58 4.48
CA GLU A 290 -25.24 -1.33 5.12
C GLU A 290 -24.30 -0.96 6.27
N SER A 291 -23.89 -1.93 7.08
CA SER A 291 -22.92 -1.78 8.16
C SER A 291 -21.57 -1.31 7.64
N LEU A 292 -21.11 -1.93 6.55
CA LEU A 292 -19.83 -1.58 5.93
C LEU A 292 -19.86 -0.16 5.36
N ILE A 293 -20.91 0.23 4.64
CA ILE A 293 -21.04 1.58 4.08
C ILE A 293 -21.09 2.62 5.22
N ALA A 294 -21.80 2.33 6.31
CA ALA A 294 -21.81 3.20 7.48
C ALA A 294 -20.41 3.34 8.11
N ALA A 295 -19.68 2.22 8.27
CA ALA A 295 -18.31 2.23 8.78
C ALA A 295 -17.35 3.02 7.89
N MET A 296 -17.44 2.88 6.57
CA MET A 296 -16.66 3.66 5.60
C MET A 296 -16.96 5.16 5.75
N GLY A 297 -18.24 5.54 5.86
CA GLY A 297 -18.66 6.92 6.07
C GLY A 297 -18.11 7.50 7.36
N MET A 298 -18.15 6.75 8.47
CA MET A 298 -17.58 7.16 9.75
C MET A 298 -16.05 7.29 9.65
N THR A 299 -15.39 6.45 8.87
CA THR A 299 -13.94 6.51 8.63
C THR A 299 -13.56 7.77 7.86
N ILE A 300 -14.34 8.17 6.86
CA ILE A 300 -14.19 9.47 6.18
C ILE A 300 -14.40 10.62 7.16
N ASP A 301 -15.49 10.59 7.94
CA ASP A 301 -15.82 11.65 8.92
C ASP A 301 -14.75 11.81 10.01
N ALA A 302 -14.00 10.75 10.31
CA ALA A 302 -12.86 10.79 11.23
C ALA A 302 -11.63 11.51 10.65
N GLY A 303 -11.69 11.94 9.38
CA GLY A 303 -10.74 12.85 8.77
C GLY A 303 -9.80 12.22 7.74
N VAL A 304 -10.14 11.10 7.15
CA VAL A 304 -9.39 10.57 5.99
C VAL A 304 -9.46 11.57 4.84
N HIS A 305 -8.29 11.90 4.25
CA HIS A 305 -8.17 13.04 3.34
C HIS A 305 -8.51 12.75 1.88
N ASP A 306 -8.60 11.48 1.48
CA ASP A 306 -8.72 11.12 0.06
C ASP A 306 -9.68 9.95 -0.16
N ARG A 307 -9.32 8.72 0.27
CA ARG A 307 -10.08 7.49 -0.03
C ARG A 307 -10.06 6.48 1.11
N VAL A 308 -11.20 5.82 1.31
CA VAL A 308 -11.32 4.55 2.03
C VAL A 308 -11.57 3.46 1.02
N LEU A 309 -10.68 2.45 0.97
CA LEU A 309 -10.68 1.36 0.01
C LEU A 309 -10.84 0.05 0.76
N ILE A 310 -11.86 -0.70 0.44
CA ILE A 310 -12.21 -1.94 1.15
C ILE A 310 -12.18 -3.12 0.19
N HIS A 311 -11.59 -4.22 0.64
CA HIS A 311 -11.72 -5.51 -0.02
C HIS A 311 -12.47 -6.50 0.87
N CYS A 312 -13.26 -7.32 0.24
CA CYS A 312 -13.83 -8.51 0.83
C CYS A 312 -13.92 -9.61 -0.24
N LYS A 313 -14.35 -10.79 0.17
CA LYS A 313 -14.38 -11.95 -0.72
C LYS A 313 -15.24 -11.71 -1.96
N GLU A 314 -16.40 -11.07 -1.78
CA GLU A 314 -17.43 -10.94 -2.83
C GLU A 314 -17.21 -9.72 -3.72
N ARG A 315 -16.61 -8.63 -3.16
CA ARG A 315 -16.49 -7.34 -3.83
C ARG A 315 -15.48 -6.42 -3.18
N CYS A 316 -15.21 -5.30 -3.82
CA CYS A 316 -14.41 -4.22 -3.26
C CYS A 316 -15.13 -2.87 -3.41
N PHE A 317 -14.75 -1.92 -2.56
CA PHE A 317 -15.41 -0.63 -2.43
C PHE A 317 -14.38 0.49 -2.36
N ALA A 318 -14.73 1.66 -2.91
CA ALA A 318 -14.04 2.91 -2.71
C ALA A 318 -15.04 3.98 -2.27
N MET A 319 -14.69 4.76 -1.26
CA MET A 319 -15.46 5.93 -0.84
C MET A 319 -14.53 7.14 -0.78
N ASP A 320 -14.92 8.22 -1.45
CA ASP A 320 -14.20 9.49 -1.42
C ASP A 320 -14.66 10.40 -0.26
N THR A 321 -14.04 11.57 -0.15
CA THR A 321 -14.36 12.55 0.90
C THR A 321 -15.75 13.15 0.79
N ASP A 322 -16.37 13.12 -0.39
CA ASP A 322 -17.75 13.54 -0.61
C ASP A 322 -18.76 12.41 -0.37
N LYS A 323 -18.25 11.24 0.09
CA LYS A 323 -19.00 9.99 0.32
C LYS A 323 -19.60 9.39 -0.96
N ASN A 324 -19.05 9.71 -2.11
CA ASN A 324 -19.37 8.99 -3.33
C ASN A 324 -18.82 7.56 -3.22
N LEU A 325 -19.70 6.58 -3.39
CA LEU A 325 -19.39 5.17 -3.30
C LEU A 325 -19.24 4.56 -4.68
N THR A 326 -18.11 3.91 -4.91
CA THR A 326 -17.88 3.01 -6.05
C THR A 326 -17.76 1.60 -5.54
N GLU A 327 -18.34 0.64 -6.23
CA GLU A 327 -18.41 -0.77 -5.84
C GLU A 327 -18.15 -1.66 -7.06
N VAL A 328 -17.26 -2.64 -6.93
CA VAL A 328 -16.90 -3.58 -7.98
C VAL A 328 -16.94 -5.01 -7.41
N ALA A 329 -17.64 -5.92 -8.07
CA ALA A 329 -17.66 -7.33 -7.69
C ALA A 329 -16.28 -7.97 -7.93
N SER A 330 -15.88 -8.90 -7.08
CA SER A 330 -14.66 -9.69 -7.25
C SER A 330 -14.71 -10.56 -8.50
N LEU A 331 -13.56 -11.00 -9.01
CA LEU A 331 -13.51 -11.94 -10.11
C LEU A 331 -13.98 -13.33 -9.65
N ASP A 332 -14.78 -13.98 -10.46
CA ASP A 332 -15.26 -15.35 -10.21
C ASP A 332 -14.21 -16.36 -10.68
N ILE A 333 -13.26 -16.66 -9.77
CA ILE A 333 -12.20 -17.62 -10.04
C ILE A 333 -12.67 -19.03 -9.69
N PRO A 334 -12.61 -20.00 -10.63
CA PRO A 334 -12.94 -21.38 -10.37
C PRO A 334 -12.14 -21.97 -9.20
N ARG A 335 -12.82 -22.69 -8.30
CA ARG A 335 -12.21 -23.22 -7.06
C ARG A 335 -11.01 -24.12 -7.31
N ASP A 336 -11.00 -24.87 -8.39
CA ASP A 336 -9.91 -25.77 -8.79
C ASP A 336 -8.64 -25.03 -9.23
N GLN A 337 -8.73 -23.73 -9.52
CA GLN A 337 -7.61 -22.87 -9.86
C GLN A 337 -7.04 -22.12 -8.64
N ILE A 338 -7.76 -22.10 -7.52
CA ILE A 338 -7.31 -21.42 -6.29
C ILE A 338 -6.35 -22.35 -5.56
N LYS A 339 -5.08 -21.91 -5.42
CA LYS A 339 -4.02 -22.59 -4.67
C LYS A 339 -3.86 -22.09 -3.25
N GLY A 340 -4.25 -20.85 -3.00
CA GLY A 340 -4.17 -20.20 -1.69
C GLY A 340 -4.77 -18.82 -1.71
N SER A 341 -5.00 -18.24 -0.52
CA SER A 341 -5.51 -16.87 -0.36
C SER A 341 -4.58 -15.99 0.50
N VAL A 342 -3.44 -16.52 0.93
CA VAL A 342 -2.46 -15.77 1.73
C VAL A 342 -1.84 -14.69 0.87
N GLY A 343 -1.80 -13.43 1.37
CA GLY A 343 -1.29 -12.29 0.64
C GLY A 343 -2.27 -11.66 -0.36
N ALA A 344 -3.52 -12.18 -0.49
CA ALA A 344 -4.50 -11.54 -1.37
C ALA A 344 -4.85 -10.11 -0.93
N GLY A 345 -4.83 -9.83 0.37
CA GLY A 345 -4.96 -8.47 0.92
C GLY A 345 -3.78 -7.57 0.54
N ASP A 346 -2.54 -8.07 0.68
CA ASP A 346 -1.32 -7.34 0.27
C ASP A 346 -1.32 -7.07 -1.24
N ALA A 347 -1.77 -8.05 -2.04
CA ALA A 347 -1.92 -7.92 -3.49
C ALA A 347 -2.99 -6.89 -3.89
N PHE A 348 -4.13 -6.85 -3.17
CA PHE A 348 -5.15 -5.81 -3.34
C PHE A 348 -4.57 -4.43 -2.98
N CYS A 349 -3.87 -4.34 -1.85
CA CYS A 349 -3.21 -3.11 -1.40
C CYS A 349 -2.20 -2.63 -2.44
N ALA A 350 -1.35 -3.51 -2.98
CA ALA A 350 -0.41 -3.17 -4.05
C ALA A 350 -1.14 -2.65 -5.31
N GLY A 351 -2.23 -3.30 -5.72
CA GLY A 351 -3.07 -2.84 -6.82
C GLY A 351 -3.69 -1.46 -6.58
N CYS A 352 -4.18 -1.20 -5.35
CA CYS A 352 -4.67 0.12 -4.95
C CYS A 352 -3.56 1.18 -4.99
N LEU A 353 -2.41 0.91 -4.38
CA LEU A 353 -1.28 1.85 -4.33
C LEU A 353 -0.76 2.19 -5.73
N TYR A 354 -0.64 1.17 -6.60
CA TYR A 354 -0.28 1.37 -8.01
C TYR A 354 -1.28 2.27 -8.74
N SER A 355 -2.57 2.02 -8.56
CA SER A 355 -3.65 2.78 -9.20
C SER A 355 -3.72 4.22 -8.68
N LEU A 356 -3.59 4.43 -7.38
CA LEU A 356 -3.53 5.75 -6.74
C LEU A 356 -2.32 6.55 -7.21
N TYR A 357 -1.16 5.91 -7.29
CA TYR A 357 0.08 6.51 -7.81
C TYR A 357 -0.07 6.95 -9.28
N ASN A 358 -0.85 6.22 -10.08
CA ASN A 358 -1.14 6.54 -11.47
C ASN A 358 -2.42 7.35 -11.67
N ASN A 359 -3.07 7.80 -10.58
CA ASN A 359 -4.30 8.60 -10.61
C ASN A 359 -5.46 7.94 -11.38
N TYR A 360 -5.64 6.62 -11.24
CA TYR A 360 -6.79 5.93 -11.82
C TYR A 360 -8.08 6.40 -11.16
N PRO A 361 -9.19 6.55 -11.91
CA PRO A 361 -10.50 6.77 -11.32
C PRO A 361 -10.94 5.54 -10.52
N ASP A 362 -11.82 5.73 -9.53
CA ASP A 362 -12.16 4.71 -8.52
C ASP A 362 -12.66 3.40 -9.15
N GLN A 363 -13.45 3.45 -10.21
CA GLN A 363 -13.91 2.27 -10.93
C GLN A 363 -12.71 1.45 -11.48
N GLN A 364 -11.80 2.10 -12.19
CA GLN A 364 -10.62 1.45 -12.77
C GLN A 364 -9.65 0.97 -11.67
N LEU A 365 -9.51 1.74 -10.59
CA LEU A 365 -8.72 1.38 -9.42
C LEU A 365 -9.21 0.06 -8.82
N LEU A 366 -10.50 -0.05 -8.54
CA LEU A 366 -11.08 -1.24 -7.93
C LEU A 366 -11.03 -2.45 -8.87
N GLU A 367 -11.28 -2.25 -10.16
CA GLU A 367 -11.16 -3.30 -11.18
C GLU A 367 -9.75 -3.86 -11.24
N PHE A 368 -8.74 -2.98 -11.24
CA PHE A 368 -7.33 -3.37 -11.25
C PHE A 368 -6.91 -4.04 -9.95
N ALA A 369 -7.25 -3.47 -8.80
CA ALA A 369 -6.89 -4.01 -7.49
C ALA A 369 -7.53 -5.38 -7.22
N SER A 370 -8.80 -5.57 -7.60
CA SER A 370 -9.46 -6.87 -7.47
C SER A 370 -8.82 -7.95 -8.39
N ALA A 371 -8.36 -7.56 -9.58
CA ALA A 371 -7.65 -8.46 -10.47
C ALA A 371 -6.24 -8.79 -9.96
N ALA A 372 -5.54 -7.82 -9.36
CA ALA A 372 -4.26 -8.06 -8.70
C ALA A 372 -4.41 -9.06 -7.54
N ALA A 373 -5.44 -8.89 -6.70
CA ALA A 373 -5.76 -9.85 -5.63
C ALA A 373 -6.06 -11.25 -6.19
N ALA A 374 -6.82 -11.33 -7.30
CA ALA A 374 -7.13 -12.62 -7.96
C ALA A 374 -5.89 -13.31 -8.50
N CYS A 375 -4.88 -12.56 -9.01
CA CYS A 375 -3.60 -13.15 -9.44
C CYS A 375 -2.94 -13.94 -8.32
N ASN A 376 -2.99 -13.44 -7.10
CA ASN A 376 -2.36 -14.08 -5.95
C ASN A 376 -3.02 -15.42 -5.57
N LEU A 377 -4.30 -15.61 -5.89
CA LEU A 377 -5.00 -16.87 -5.63
C LEU A 377 -4.42 -18.05 -6.42
N PHE A 378 -3.69 -17.81 -7.51
CA PHE A 378 -3.04 -18.86 -8.33
C PHE A 378 -1.72 -19.37 -7.77
N ALA A 379 -1.26 -18.85 -6.62
CA ALA A 379 -0.04 -19.28 -5.94
C ALA A 379 -0.33 -19.73 -4.50
N ALA A 380 0.59 -20.54 -3.97
CA ALA A 380 0.49 -21.02 -2.59
C ALA A 380 1.07 -20.05 -1.55
N ASN A 381 1.95 -19.14 -1.96
CA ASN A 381 2.55 -18.11 -1.11
C ASN A 381 2.02 -16.70 -1.42
N SER A 382 2.50 -15.71 -0.69
CA SER A 382 1.94 -14.36 -0.69
C SER A 382 2.28 -13.53 -1.93
N VAL A 383 3.27 -13.88 -2.74
CA VAL A 383 3.78 -13.00 -3.80
C VAL A 383 3.99 -13.67 -5.16
N ASP A 384 4.10 -15.00 -5.24
CA ASP A 384 4.42 -15.67 -6.51
C ASP A 384 3.27 -15.62 -7.53
N GLY A 385 2.06 -15.36 -7.06
CA GLY A 385 0.88 -15.18 -7.91
C GLY A 385 0.88 -13.87 -8.69
N MET A 386 1.52 -12.81 -8.18
CA MET A 386 1.49 -11.50 -8.80
C MET A 386 2.09 -11.50 -10.21
N ARG A 387 1.48 -10.70 -11.11
CA ARG A 387 1.79 -10.62 -12.53
C ARG A 387 2.08 -9.17 -12.95
N PRO A 388 2.78 -8.96 -14.09
CA PRO A 388 2.89 -7.65 -14.70
C PRO A 388 1.53 -7.06 -15.07
N LYS A 389 1.41 -5.75 -15.06
CA LYS A 389 0.18 -4.99 -15.31
C LYS A 389 -0.64 -5.49 -16.51
N HIS A 390 0.02 -5.78 -17.64
CA HIS A 390 -0.69 -6.23 -18.82
C HIS A 390 -1.33 -7.62 -18.66
N GLU A 391 -0.71 -8.53 -17.88
CA GLU A 391 -1.29 -9.83 -17.57
C GLU A 391 -2.43 -9.73 -16.56
N ILE A 392 -2.35 -8.81 -15.59
CA ILE A 392 -3.45 -8.52 -14.64
C ILE A 392 -4.69 -8.07 -15.40
N LEU A 393 -4.53 -7.19 -16.40
CA LEU A 393 -5.64 -6.76 -17.25
C LEU A 393 -6.24 -7.92 -18.06
N GLN A 394 -5.40 -8.82 -18.59
CA GLN A 394 -5.87 -10.02 -19.29
C GLN A 394 -6.66 -10.98 -18.36
N ILE A 395 -6.24 -11.10 -17.10
CA ILE A 395 -6.97 -11.88 -16.10
C ILE A 395 -8.33 -11.25 -15.82
N ALA A 396 -8.40 -9.94 -15.70
CA ALA A 396 -9.65 -9.21 -15.51
C ALA A 396 -10.65 -9.41 -16.68
N GLU A 397 -10.13 -9.53 -17.90
CA GLU A 397 -10.94 -9.79 -19.09
C GLU A 397 -11.36 -11.28 -19.20
N LYS A 398 -10.50 -12.21 -18.74
CA LYS A 398 -10.69 -13.65 -18.86
C LYS A 398 -11.78 -14.17 -17.94
N TYR A 399 -11.84 -13.68 -16.71
CA TYR A 399 -12.78 -14.17 -15.70
C TYR A 399 -13.94 -13.18 -15.54
N GLY A 400 -15.17 -13.73 -15.46
CA GLY A 400 -16.35 -12.96 -15.10
C GLY A 400 -16.25 -12.43 -13.67
N ARG A 401 -17.18 -11.55 -13.32
CA ARG A 401 -17.31 -11.07 -11.94
C ARG A 401 -18.40 -11.87 -11.23
N MET A 402 -18.23 -12.03 -9.92
CA MET A 402 -19.23 -12.69 -9.07
C MET A 402 -20.60 -12.02 -9.23
N GLU A 403 -21.66 -12.80 -9.33
CA GLU A 403 -23.03 -12.28 -9.31
C GLU A 403 -23.32 -11.65 -7.94
N SER A 404 -24.07 -10.55 -7.95
CA SER A 404 -24.41 -9.75 -6.76
C SER A 404 -25.50 -10.42 -5.91
#